data_05581d62d9f1b87a5cd2966048a8fabf
#
_entry.id   05581d62d9f1b87a5cd2966048a8fabf
#
_cell.length_a   1.000
_cell.length_b   1.000
_cell.length_c   1.000
_cell.angle_alpha   90.00
_cell.angle_beta   90.00
_cell.angle_gamma   90.00
#
_symmetry.space_group_name_H-M   'P 1'
#
loop_
_entity.id
_entity.type
_entity.pdbx_description
1 polymer ?
#
loop_
_entity_poly.entity_id
_entity_poly.type
_entity_poly.pdbx_seq_one_letter_code
_entity_poly.pdbx_strand_id
1 'polypeptide(L)'
;MNGQKRSERNRDRMKKNDWILAGTVLIAALFFLVGNCFTERRGKDAEKYLRIKVDGEVFREVNLEEDAEITIGEHNRVKIQDGQVEMIWADCPDQICAAHPKISKNRESIICLPNKVILEIVDRADEGSKENDAVAG
;
A
#
# COMPACT_ATOMS: atom_id res chain seq x y z
N MET A 1 9.84 -50.55 -46.28
CA MET A 1 8.56 -50.27 -45.66
C MET A 1 8.64 -50.05 -44.13
N ASN A 2 9.80 -50.08 -43.50
CA ASN A 2 9.92 -49.92 -42.02
C ASN A 2 10.33 -48.53 -41.54
N GLY A 3 10.52 -47.58 -42.42
CA GLY A 3 10.96 -46.23 -42.04
C GLY A 3 9.81 -45.27 -41.60
N GLN A 4 8.61 -45.48 -42.11
CA GLN A 4 7.49 -44.57 -41.86
C GLN A 4 6.87 -44.72 -40.47
N LYS A 5 6.81 -45.90 -39.92
CA LYS A 5 6.27 -46.14 -38.57
C LYS A 5 7.11 -45.56 -37.42
N ARG A 6 8.38 -45.30 -37.69
CA ARG A 6 9.31 -44.72 -36.68
C ARG A 6 9.15 -43.19 -36.58
N SER A 7 8.77 -42.55 -37.69
CA SER A 7 8.56 -41.10 -37.75
C SER A 7 7.28 -40.66 -37.07
N GLU A 8 6.21 -41.45 -37.17
CA GLU A 8 4.93 -41.15 -36.57
C GLU A 8 4.95 -41.29 -35.04
N ARG A 9 5.62 -42.32 -34.51
CA ARG A 9 5.79 -42.49 -33.06
C ARG A 9 6.57 -41.36 -32.41
N ASN A 10 7.49 -40.74 -33.11
CA ASN A 10 8.28 -39.62 -32.59
C ASN A 10 7.49 -38.31 -32.61
N ARG A 11 6.54 -38.16 -33.53
CA ARG A 11 5.67 -37.00 -33.66
C ARG A 11 4.62 -36.95 -32.58
N ASP A 12 4.10 -38.12 -32.17
CA ASP A 12 3.12 -38.22 -31.08
C ASP A 12 3.78 -38.09 -29.70
N ARG A 13 5.04 -38.47 -29.54
CA ARG A 13 5.84 -38.23 -28.33
C ARG A 13 6.15 -36.76 -28.16
N MET A 14 6.43 -36.03 -29.24
CA MET A 14 6.66 -34.59 -29.20
C MET A 14 5.42 -33.84 -28.75
N LYS A 15 4.23 -34.22 -29.23
CA LYS A 15 2.98 -33.54 -28.83
C LYS A 15 2.63 -33.72 -27.36
N LYS A 16 2.89 -34.86 -26.75
CA LYS A 16 2.64 -35.12 -25.33
C LYS A 16 3.63 -34.39 -24.43
N ASN A 17 4.92 -34.38 -24.82
CA ASN A 17 5.95 -33.66 -24.06
C ASN A 17 5.82 -32.14 -24.22
N ASP A 18 5.37 -31.66 -25.37
CA ASP A 18 5.17 -30.25 -25.65
C ASP A 18 4.00 -29.70 -24.82
N TRP A 19 2.96 -30.49 -24.63
CA TRP A 19 1.80 -30.12 -23.78
C TRP A 19 2.16 -30.08 -22.29
N ILE A 20 3.05 -30.99 -21.85
CA ILE A 20 3.59 -30.99 -20.49
C ILE A 20 4.49 -29.76 -20.27
N LEU A 21 5.34 -29.42 -21.25
CA LEU A 21 6.18 -28.22 -21.20
C LEU A 21 5.32 -26.95 -21.18
N ALA A 22 4.31 -26.85 -22.02
CA ALA A 22 3.38 -25.72 -22.00
C ALA A 22 2.66 -25.60 -20.66
N GLY A 23 2.22 -26.72 -20.08
CA GLY A 23 1.59 -26.75 -18.76
C GLY A 23 2.50 -26.31 -17.63
N THR A 24 3.76 -26.77 -17.62
CA THR A 24 4.74 -26.39 -16.59
C THR A 24 5.12 -24.91 -16.67
N VAL A 25 5.28 -24.37 -17.87
CA VAL A 25 5.55 -22.93 -18.08
C VAL A 25 4.36 -22.09 -17.60
N LEU A 26 3.13 -22.53 -17.89
CA LEU A 26 1.94 -21.82 -17.49
C LEU A 26 1.76 -21.80 -15.96
N ILE A 27 2.03 -22.93 -15.30
CA ILE A 27 2.01 -23.03 -13.84
C ILE A 27 3.10 -22.16 -13.23
N ALA A 28 4.32 -22.19 -13.77
CA ALA A 28 5.42 -21.34 -13.29
C ALA A 28 5.11 -19.85 -13.45
N ALA A 29 4.50 -19.45 -14.57
CA ALA A 29 4.07 -18.08 -14.80
C ALA A 29 2.96 -17.64 -13.82
N LEU A 30 2.00 -18.53 -13.54
CA LEU A 30 0.97 -18.28 -12.53
C LEU A 30 1.57 -18.14 -11.13
N PHE A 31 2.51 -19.01 -10.75
CA PHE A 31 3.22 -18.90 -9.48
C PHE A 31 4.00 -17.60 -9.37
N PHE A 32 4.63 -17.18 -10.47
CA PHE A 32 5.38 -15.92 -10.52
C PHE A 32 4.45 -14.69 -10.40
N LEU A 33 3.30 -14.71 -11.09
CA LEU A 33 2.31 -13.64 -10.99
C LEU A 33 1.69 -13.55 -9.59
N VAL A 34 1.31 -14.69 -9.01
CA VAL A 34 0.77 -14.74 -7.65
C VAL A 34 1.84 -14.34 -6.63
N GLY A 35 3.06 -14.83 -6.77
CA GLY A 35 4.19 -14.46 -5.91
C GLY A 35 4.47 -12.96 -5.95
N ASN A 36 4.51 -12.34 -7.13
CA ASN A 36 4.68 -10.90 -7.27
C ASN A 36 3.51 -10.11 -6.68
N CYS A 37 2.27 -10.58 -6.87
CA CYS A 37 1.09 -9.90 -6.31
C CYS A 37 1.10 -9.92 -4.77
N PHE A 38 1.58 -11.01 -4.16
CA PHE A 38 1.73 -11.09 -2.70
C PHE A 38 2.95 -10.31 -2.19
N THR A 39 4.03 -10.24 -2.98
CA THR A 39 5.26 -9.55 -2.57
C THR A 39 5.11 -8.04 -2.67
N GLU A 40 4.35 -7.53 -3.64
CA GLU A 40 4.08 -6.08 -3.72
C GLU A 40 3.24 -5.56 -2.56
N ARG A 41 2.41 -6.40 -1.96
CA ARG A 41 1.67 -6.03 -0.74
C ARG A 41 2.54 -6.05 0.52
N ARG A 42 3.61 -6.85 0.55
CA ARG A 42 4.50 -7.02 1.71
C ARG A 42 5.76 -6.16 1.68
N GLY A 43 6.13 -5.62 0.55
CA GLY A 43 7.39 -4.88 0.36
C GLY A 43 7.28 -3.35 0.36
N LYS A 44 6.06 -2.79 0.50
CA LYS A 44 5.84 -1.34 0.52
C LYS A 44 5.36 -0.79 1.87
N ASP A 45 5.20 -1.63 2.85
CA ASP A 45 4.88 -1.21 4.22
C ASP A 45 6.17 -1.06 5.04
N ALA A 46 7.10 -0.23 4.56
CA ALA A 46 8.01 0.44 5.45
C ALA A 46 7.12 1.22 6.42
N GLU A 47 7.12 0.81 7.67
CA GLU A 47 6.33 1.33 8.80
C GLU A 47 5.75 2.73 8.53
N LYS A 48 4.59 2.76 7.88
CA LYS A 48 3.85 4.01 7.68
C LYS A 48 3.09 4.31 8.94
N TYR A 49 3.12 5.54 9.34
CA TYR A 49 2.35 6.01 10.48
C TYR A 49 1.61 7.29 10.14
N LEU A 50 0.50 7.48 10.84
CA LEU A 50 -0.25 8.72 10.81
C LEU A 50 0.38 9.68 11.80
N ARG A 51 0.86 10.81 11.32
CA ARG A 51 1.27 11.94 12.14
C ARG A 51 0.11 12.95 12.21
N ILE A 52 -0.36 13.18 13.41
CA ILE A 52 -1.40 14.15 13.72
C ILE A 52 -0.73 15.40 14.27
N LYS A 53 -0.92 16.52 13.59
CA LYS A 53 -0.47 17.83 14.06
C LYS A 53 -1.66 18.69 14.43
N VAL A 54 -1.56 19.38 15.54
CA VAL A 54 -2.56 20.36 16.01
C VAL A 54 -1.83 21.68 16.29
N ASP A 55 -2.30 22.75 15.68
CA ASP A 55 -1.69 24.08 15.82
C ASP A 55 -0.20 24.14 15.43
N GLY A 56 0.21 23.24 14.53
CA GLY A 56 1.58 23.12 14.05
C GLY A 56 2.49 22.17 14.86
N GLU A 57 2.06 21.73 16.01
CA GLU A 57 2.79 20.79 16.86
C GLU A 57 2.33 19.34 16.67
N VAL A 58 3.25 18.39 16.81
CA VAL A 58 2.91 16.97 16.74
C VAL A 58 2.12 16.58 17.98
N PHE A 59 0.84 16.28 17.78
CA PHE A 59 -0.06 15.83 18.84
C PHE A 59 0.10 14.34 19.12
N ARG A 60 0.12 13.52 18.06
CA ARG A 60 0.20 12.06 18.18
C ARG A 60 0.71 11.42 16.88
N GLU A 61 1.41 10.31 17.03
CA GLU A 61 1.78 9.41 15.94
C GLU A 61 1.17 8.03 16.19
N VAL A 62 0.57 7.43 15.17
CA VAL A 62 -0.12 6.15 15.28
C VAL A 62 0.23 5.29 14.07
N ASN A 63 0.56 4.03 14.31
CA ASN A 63 0.86 3.08 13.25
C ASN A 63 -0.40 2.82 12.40
N LEU A 64 -0.26 2.82 11.09
CA LEU A 64 -1.37 2.56 10.15
C LEU A 64 -1.83 1.09 10.14
N GLU A 65 -1.03 0.18 10.69
CA GLU A 65 -1.40 -1.23 10.82
C GLU A 65 -2.42 -1.48 11.94
N GLU A 66 -2.56 -0.54 12.87
CA GLU A 66 -3.50 -0.64 13.98
C GLU A 66 -4.79 0.12 13.65
N ASP A 67 -5.90 -0.62 13.61
CA ASP A 67 -7.22 0.00 13.49
C ASP A 67 -7.52 0.81 14.77
N ALA A 68 -7.79 2.09 14.60
CA ALA A 68 -8.03 2.99 15.73
C ALA A 68 -9.00 4.11 15.37
N GLU A 69 -9.74 4.56 16.36
CA GLU A 69 -10.51 5.80 16.30
C GLU A 69 -9.91 6.81 17.29
N ILE A 70 -9.56 7.99 16.80
CA ILE A 70 -8.86 9.01 17.56
C ILE A 70 -9.68 10.29 17.56
N THR A 71 -10.02 10.75 18.75
CA THR A 71 -10.65 12.05 18.94
C THR A 71 -9.58 13.11 19.18
N ILE A 72 -9.60 14.17 18.40
CA ILE A 72 -8.67 15.29 18.47
C ILE A 72 -9.40 16.49 19.04
N GLY A 73 -9.17 16.77 20.31
CA GLY A 73 -9.95 17.77 21.02
C GLY A 73 -11.45 17.44 21.02
N GLU A 74 -12.28 18.46 20.91
CA GLU A 74 -13.74 18.31 20.79
C GLU A 74 -14.23 18.52 19.35
N HIS A 75 -13.32 18.76 18.41
CA HIS A 75 -13.62 19.30 17.08
C HIS A 75 -13.36 18.35 15.92
N ASN A 76 -12.57 17.28 16.11
CA ASN A 76 -12.23 16.35 15.04
C ASN A 76 -12.19 14.91 15.50
N ARG A 77 -12.63 13.99 14.63
CA ARG A 77 -12.55 12.56 14.86
C ARG A 77 -12.01 11.86 13.62
N VAL A 78 -10.99 11.06 13.83
CA VAL A 78 -10.23 10.37 12.80
C VAL A 78 -10.35 8.87 13.00
N LYS A 79 -10.49 8.13 11.91
CA LYS A 79 -10.50 6.67 11.92
C LYS A 79 -9.36 6.14 11.06
N ILE A 80 -8.64 5.18 11.62
CA ILE A 80 -7.69 4.33 10.90
C ILE A 80 -8.34 2.96 10.72
N GLN A 81 -8.44 2.48 9.51
CA GLN A 81 -8.96 1.17 9.20
C GLN A 81 -8.32 0.61 7.94
N ASP A 82 -7.85 -0.65 8.02
CA ASP A 82 -7.20 -1.34 6.90
C ASP A 82 -6.05 -0.53 6.26
N GLY A 83 -5.23 0.16 7.08
CA GLY A 83 -4.14 1.00 6.61
C GLY A 83 -4.57 2.29 5.90
N GLN A 84 -5.82 2.69 6.04
CA GLN A 84 -6.38 3.91 5.49
C GLN A 84 -6.84 4.85 6.60
N VAL A 85 -6.68 6.13 6.36
CA VAL A 85 -7.06 7.19 7.29
C VAL A 85 -8.19 8.03 6.70
N GLU A 86 -9.22 8.27 7.49
CA GLU A 86 -10.32 9.16 7.13
C GLU A 86 -10.68 10.07 8.32
N MET A 87 -11.09 11.28 8.02
CA MET A 87 -11.70 12.15 9.03
C MET A 87 -13.20 11.89 9.02
N ILE A 88 -13.68 11.14 10.02
CA ILE A 88 -15.09 10.73 10.09
C ILE A 88 -16.01 11.82 10.60
N TRP A 89 -15.46 12.81 11.29
CA TRP A 89 -16.22 13.94 11.80
C TRP A 89 -15.34 15.16 12.05
N ALA A 90 -15.87 16.34 11.74
CA ALA A 90 -15.28 17.62 12.07
C ALA A 90 -16.39 18.66 12.27
N ASP A 91 -16.21 19.57 13.20
CA ASP A 91 -17.18 20.64 13.43
C ASP A 91 -16.91 21.92 12.62
N CYS A 92 -16.13 21.80 11.53
CA CYS A 92 -15.89 22.92 10.64
C CYS A 92 -17.09 23.23 9.75
N PRO A 93 -17.37 24.53 9.44
CA PRO A 93 -18.56 24.92 8.67
C PRO A 93 -18.67 24.26 7.30
N ASP A 94 -17.56 24.11 6.62
CA ASP A 94 -17.51 23.60 5.25
C ASP A 94 -17.41 22.08 5.18
N GLN A 95 -17.03 21.40 6.26
CA GLN A 95 -16.83 19.95 6.38
C GLN A 95 -16.00 19.31 5.24
N ILE A 96 -15.17 20.09 4.57
CA ILE A 96 -14.33 19.64 3.45
C ILE A 96 -13.34 18.58 3.91
N CYS A 97 -12.82 18.71 5.13
CA CYS A 97 -11.89 17.72 5.70
C CYS A 97 -12.58 16.38 5.98
N ALA A 98 -13.85 16.37 6.40
CA ALA A 98 -14.61 15.14 6.60
C ALA A 98 -15.11 14.53 5.28
N ALA A 99 -15.28 15.35 4.24
CA ALA A 99 -15.63 14.89 2.90
C ALA A 99 -14.40 14.45 2.06
N HIS A 100 -13.18 14.61 2.60
CA HIS A 100 -11.97 14.24 1.91
C HIS A 100 -11.90 12.71 1.70
N PRO A 101 -11.45 12.23 0.53
CA PRO A 101 -11.20 10.80 0.34
C PRO A 101 -10.22 10.23 1.37
N LYS A 102 -10.35 8.94 1.66
CA LYS A 102 -9.40 8.24 2.52
C LYS A 102 -7.99 8.34 1.97
N ILE A 103 -7.03 8.54 2.84
CA ILE A 103 -5.61 8.60 2.51
C ILE A 103 -4.88 7.36 3.01
N SER A 104 -3.89 6.87 2.26
CA SER A 104 -3.12 5.66 2.59
C SER A 104 -1.68 5.69 2.11
N LYS A 105 -1.33 6.67 1.28
CA LYS A 105 -0.01 6.77 0.67
C LYS A 105 0.86 7.76 1.41
N ASN A 106 2.16 7.51 1.37
CA ASN A 106 3.16 8.44 1.90
C ASN A 106 2.96 9.85 1.33
N ARG A 107 3.03 10.86 2.19
CA ARG A 107 2.85 12.30 1.91
C ARG A 107 1.42 12.71 1.54
N GLU A 108 0.45 11.83 1.62
CA GLU A 108 -0.95 12.25 1.57
C GLU A 108 -1.33 12.90 2.90
N SER A 109 -2.18 13.92 2.84
CA SER A 109 -2.61 14.66 4.03
C SER A 109 -4.06 15.11 3.94
N ILE A 110 -4.72 15.17 5.09
CA ILE A 110 -6.03 15.82 5.28
C ILE A 110 -5.81 17.02 6.18
N ILE A 111 -6.26 18.19 5.76
CA ILE A 111 -6.05 19.44 6.50
C ILE A 111 -7.40 20.04 6.88
N CYS A 112 -7.60 20.28 8.16
CA CYS A 112 -8.72 21.03 8.70
C CYS A 112 -8.21 22.40 9.19
N LEU A 113 -8.32 23.42 8.34
CA LEU A 113 -7.80 24.76 8.63
C LEU A 113 -8.51 25.44 9.81
N PRO A 114 -9.84 25.39 9.94
CA PRO A 114 -10.53 26.02 11.09
C PRO A 114 -10.05 25.49 12.43
N ASN A 115 -9.81 24.18 12.52
CA ASN A 115 -9.37 23.52 13.75
C ASN A 115 -7.86 23.35 13.83
N LYS A 116 -7.13 23.82 12.82
CA LYS A 116 -5.65 23.71 12.70
C LYS A 116 -5.14 22.28 12.86
N VAL A 117 -5.90 21.30 12.36
CA VAL A 117 -5.55 19.88 12.39
C VAL A 117 -5.00 19.46 11.05
N ILE A 118 -3.86 18.80 11.08
CA ILE A 118 -3.21 18.20 9.91
C ILE A 118 -3.00 16.72 10.19
N LEU A 119 -3.53 15.89 9.31
CA LEU A 119 -3.29 14.44 9.26
C LEU A 119 -2.33 14.20 8.11
N GLU A 120 -1.19 13.63 8.38
CA GLU A 120 -0.15 13.35 7.38
C GLU A 120 0.31 11.91 7.50
N ILE A 121 0.33 11.19 6.38
CA ILE A 121 0.94 9.86 6.32
C ILE A 121 2.42 10.01 6.04
N VAL A 122 3.23 9.46 6.93
CA VAL A 122 4.69 9.51 6.86
C VAL A 122 5.24 8.10 6.82
N ASP A 123 6.22 7.89 5.94
CA ASP A 123 7.00 6.67 5.88
C ASP A 123 8.28 6.85 6.71
N ARG A 124 8.55 5.94 7.63
CA ARG A 124 9.75 5.98 8.47
C ARG A 124 11.05 5.97 7.69
N ALA A 125 11.05 5.36 6.52
CA ALA A 125 12.21 5.39 5.64
C ALA A 125 12.54 6.81 5.11
N ASP A 126 11.52 7.65 4.95
CA ASP A 126 11.68 9.03 4.46
C ASP A 126 12.19 10.00 5.54
N GLU A 127 11.98 9.70 6.83
CA GLU A 127 12.48 10.56 7.92
C GLU A 127 13.99 10.52 8.06
N GLY A 128 14.60 9.37 7.92
CA GLY A 128 16.06 9.22 7.95
C GLY A 128 16.78 9.96 6.82
N SER A 129 16.07 10.26 5.73
CA SER A 129 16.61 11.02 4.60
C SER A 129 16.62 12.54 4.84
N LYS A 130 15.68 13.06 5.60
CA LYS A 130 15.60 14.50 5.89
C LYS A 130 16.61 14.97 6.95
N GLU A 131 17.02 14.08 7.84
CA GLU A 131 18.00 14.41 8.87
C GLU A 131 19.42 14.57 8.31
N ASN A 132 19.69 13.92 7.17
CA ASN A 132 21.00 14.07 6.48
C ASN A 132 21.09 15.32 5.60
N ASP A 133 19.97 15.91 5.17
CA ASP A 133 19.98 17.13 4.35
C ASP A 133 20.09 18.42 5.19
N ALA A 134 19.87 18.33 6.49
CA ALA A 134 19.96 19.50 7.39
C ALA A 134 21.38 19.83 7.85
N VAL A 135 22.39 19.04 7.47
CA VAL A 135 23.81 19.23 7.88
C VAL A 135 24.67 19.85 6.76
N ALA A 136 24.11 20.09 5.60
CA ALA A 136 24.81 20.75 4.48
C ALA A 136 24.37 22.21 4.35
N GLY A 137 24.75 23.03 5.34
CA GLY A 137 24.46 24.46 5.31
C GLY A 137 25.52 25.24 6.04
#